data_d5b571489670ca21163da5f8583bc841
#
_entry.id   d5b571489670ca21163da5f8583bc841
#
_cell.length_a   1.000
_cell.length_b   1.000
_cell.length_c   1.000
_cell.angle_alpha   90.00
_cell.angle_beta   90.00
_cell.angle_gamma   90.00
#
_symmetry.space_group_name_H-M   'P 1'
#
loop_
_entity.id
_entity.type
_entity.pdbx_description
1 polymer ?
#
loop_
_entity_poly.entity_id
_entity_poly.type
_entity_poly.pdbx_seq_one_letter_code
_entity_poly.pdbx_strand_id
1 'polypeptide(L)'
;MKKFWESKAYDLKKVYGSNLPMQIILVASSAVTIVVFLLGFFAFIGQIDLSFLGLAGFDLLVFAILSAIGPIGFYSYLKTKKKMDIQNQLPDFLREISGSTASGMTVFDAINSAAEADHGKLSPEIKRMAAQLSWGISVHDALNNFAKRINTDAVKRMTITINKALEIGGNTASVFEAAAKEIDQAKRVEMQRKAEMSMYSIVIFISFFVFLAVILIIDKTIFTAIFDLQDQMAGQSIGNMQIAQIDSELLKYTFFS
;
A
#
# COMPACT_ATOMS: atom_id res chain seq x y z
N MET A 1 41.97 -10.34 -4.12
CA MET A 1 41.04 -9.27 -4.49
C MET A 1 39.68 -9.80 -4.95
N LYS A 2 39.52 -10.83 -5.77
CA LYS A 2 38.21 -11.38 -6.20
C LYS A 2 37.32 -11.85 -5.05
N LYS A 3 37.85 -12.59 -4.07
CA LYS A 3 37.08 -13.08 -2.89
C LYS A 3 36.50 -11.97 -2.02
N PHE A 4 37.17 -10.81 -1.96
CA PHE A 4 36.70 -9.65 -1.18
C PHE A 4 35.49 -8.95 -1.84
N TRP A 5 35.43 -8.93 -3.18
CA TRP A 5 34.31 -8.40 -3.93
C TRP A 5 33.11 -9.34 -3.94
N GLU A 6 33.33 -10.66 -3.94
CA GLU A 6 32.26 -11.66 -3.85
C GLU A 6 31.60 -11.66 -2.48
N SER A 7 32.36 -11.50 -1.37
CA SER A 7 31.78 -11.36 -0.03
C SER A 7 30.96 -10.08 0.12
N LYS A 8 31.43 -8.95 -0.44
CA LYS A 8 30.66 -7.70 -0.47
C LYS A 8 29.38 -7.78 -1.33
N ALA A 9 29.44 -8.49 -2.44
CA ALA A 9 28.26 -8.73 -3.29
C ALA A 9 27.25 -9.64 -2.59
N TYR A 10 27.71 -10.61 -1.79
CA TYR A 10 26.87 -11.48 -0.99
C TYR A 10 26.16 -10.72 0.15
N ASP A 11 26.88 -9.83 0.83
CA ASP A 11 26.34 -8.98 1.89
C ASP A 11 25.36 -7.92 1.34
N LEU A 12 25.62 -7.35 0.18
CA LEU A 12 24.69 -6.44 -0.48
C LEU A 12 23.40 -7.15 -0.91
N LYS A 13 23.47 -8.42 -1.31
CA LYS A 13 22.31 -9.25 -1.64
C LYS A 13 21.48 -9.61 -0.42
N LYS A 14 22.12 -9.80 0.74
CA LYS A 14 21.46 -10.09 2.03
C LYS A 14 20.86 -8.85 2.69
N VAL A 15 21.47 -7.68 2.48
CA VAL A 15 21.02 -6.37 2.99
C VAL A 15 19.89 -5.77 2.12
N TYR A 16 19.93 -5.99 0.82
CA TYR A 16 18.84 -5.70 -0.10
C TYR A 16 17.89 -6.89 -0.21
N GLY A 17 17.45 -7.52 0.86
CA GLY A 17 16.59 -8.68 0.86
C GLY A 17 15.91 -8.88 -0.50
N SER A 18 16.21 -9.95 -1.19
CA SER A 18 15.95 -10.23 -2.60
C SER A 18 14.69 -9.51 -3.14
N ASN A 19 14.85 -8.42 -3.86
CA ASN A 19 13.79 -7.81 -4.66
C ASN A 19 13.39 -8.73 -5.84
N LEU A 20 14.08 -9.86 -5.98
CA LEU A 20 13.80 -10.89 -7.00
C LEU A 20 12.34 -11.38 -6.97
N PRO A 21 11.75 -11.81 -5.82
CA PRO A 21 10.36 -12.22 -5.83
C PRO A 21 9.41 -11.06 -6.11
N MET A 22 9.79 -9.84 -5.73
CA MET A 22 8.99 -8.65 -5.95
C MET A 22 9.04 -8.17 -7.40
N GLN A 23 10.19 -8.27 -8.07
CA GLN A 23 10.33 -8.00 -9.50
C GLN A 23 9.61 -9.07 -10.34
N ILE A 24 9.67 -10.33 -9.93
CA ILE A 24 8.94 -11.42 -10.59
C ILE A 24 7.41 -11.19 -10.47
N ILE A 25 6.91 -10.82 -9.31
CA ILE A 25 5.48 -10.51 -9.11
C ILE A 25 5.05 -9.31 -9.96
N LEU A 26 5.86 -8.25 -10.04
CA LEU A 26 5.56 -7.09 -10.88
C LEU A 26 5.57 -7.44 -12.37
N VAL A 27 6.56 -8.19 -12.82
CA VAL A 27 6.65 -8.63 -14.22
C VAL A 27 5.52 -9.59 -14.55
N ALA A 28 5.21 -10.55 -13.68
CA ALA A 28 4.11 -11.48 -13.88
C ALA A 28 2.75 -10.76 -13.91
N SER A 29 2.51 -9.81 -13.01
CA SER A 29 1.25 -9.05 -12.97
C SER A 29 1.13 -8.09 -14.17
N SER A 30 2.21 -7.46 -14.61
CA SER A 30 2.20 -6.63 -15.82
C SER A 30 1.95 -7.46 -17.08
N ALA A 31 2.52 -8.67 -17.17
CA ALA A 31 2.26 -9.59 -18.27
C ALA A 31 0.78 -10.02 -18.32
N VAL A 32 0.19 -10.37 -17.16
CA VAL A 32 -1.24 -10.70 -17.08
C VAL A 32 -2.11 -9.51 -17.50
N THR A 33 -1.78 -8.30 -17.04
CA THR A 33 -2.51 -7.08 -17.43
C THR A 33 -2.46 -6.83 -18.94
N ILE A 34 -1.29 -7.00 -19.55
CA ILE A 34 -1.10 -6.84 -21.00
C ILE A 34 -1.92 -7.88 -21.76
N VAL A 35 -1.93 -9.14 -21.31
CA VAL A 35 -2.72 -10.21 -21.94
C VAL A 35 -4.21 -9.92 -21.84
N VAL A 36 -4.72 -9.53 -20.67
CA VAL A 36 -6.12 -9.19 -20.46
C VAL A 36 -6.53 -7.97 -21.30
N PHE A 37 -5.65 -6.97 -21.40
CA PHE A 37 -5.88 -5.78 -22.22
C PHE A 37 -5.94 -6.14 -23.72
N LEU A 38 -5.01 -6.96 -24.21
CA LEU A 38 -5.01 -7.41 -25.60
C LEU A 38 -6.26 -8.23 -25.93
N LEU A 39 -6.66 -9.16 -25.05
CA LEU A 39 -7.87 -9.95 -25.22
C LEU A 39 -9.13 -9.05 -25.26
N GLY A 40 -9.20 -8.06 -24.35
CA GLY A 40 -10.30 -7.08 -24.34
C GLY A 40 -10.33 -6.21 -25.60
N PHE A 41 -9.18 -5.79 -26.08
CA PHE A 41 -9.04 -4.99 -27.30
C PHE A 41 -9.44 -5.78 -28.57
N PHE A 42 -9.01 -7.04 -28.67
CA PHE A 42 -9.39 -7.92 -29.79
C PHE A 42 -10.88 -8.29 -29.75
N ALA A 43 -11.45 -8.50 -28.56
CA ALA A 43 -12.89 -8.74 -28.39
C ALA A 43 -13.72 -7.49 -28.74
N PHE A 44 -13.24 -6.29 -28.40
CA PHE A 44 -13.89 -5.03 -28.74
C PHE A 44 -13.92 -4.77 -30.26
N ILE A 45 -12.88 -5.18 -31.00
CA ILE A 45 -12.82 -5.07 -32.48
C ILE A 45 -13.68 -6.15 -33.16
N GLY A 46 -14.28 -7.10 -32.39
CA GLY A 46 -15.13 -8.15 -32.93
C GLY A 46 -14.36 -9.32 -33.59
N GLN A 47 -13.04 -9.42 -33.38
CA GLN A 47 -12.24 -10.52 -33.92
C GLN A 47 -12.29 -11.81 -33.07
N ILE A 48 -12.73 -11.72 -31.81
CA ILE A 48 -12.86 -12.85 -30.91
C ILE A 48 -14.25 -12.79 -30.26
N ASP A 49 -15.10 -13.76 -30.58
CA ASP A 49 -16.39 -13.94 -29.92
C ASP A 49 -16.20 -14.58 -28.54
N LEU A 50 -16.19 -13.75 -27.50
CA LEU A 50 -16.21 -14.20 -26.10
C LEU A 50 -17.63 -14.25 -25.52
N SER A 51 -18.67 -14.21 -26.36
CA SER A 51 -20.08 -14.36 -25.98
C SER A 51 -20.37 -15.67 -25.21
N PHE A 52 -19.52 -16.69 -25.39
CA PHE A 52 -19.52 -17.91 -24.59
C PHE A 52 -19.35 -17.66 -23.06
N LEU A 53 -18.63 -16.60 -22.66
CA LEU A 53 -18.40 -16.23 -21.25
C LEU A 53 -19.43 -15.20 -20.74
N GLY A 54 -20.40 -14.77 -21.58
CA GLY A 54 -21.37 -13.74 -21.23
C GLY A 54 -20.75 -12.35 -20.97
N LEU A 55 -19.49 -12.12 -21.39
CA LEU A 55 -18.75 -10.89 -21.19
C LEU A 55 -18.75 -10.08 -22.49
N ALA A 56 -19.28 -8.87 -22.44
CA ALA A 56 -19.14 -7.92 -23.54
C ALA A 56 -17.71 -7.38 -23.61
N GLY A 57 -17.25 -6.97 -24.79
CA GLY A 57 -15.91 -6.39 -24.96
C GLY A 57 -15.64 -5.22 -24.02
N PHE A 58 -16.67 -4.48 -23.62
CA PHE A 58 -16.60 -3.39 -22.64
C PHE A 58 -16.25 -3.89 -21.23
N ASP A 59 -16.80 -5.02 -20.78
CA ASP A 59 -16.50 -5.60 -19.47
C ASP A 59 -15.02 -6.00 -19.37
N LEU A 60 -14.45 -6.53 -20.45
CA LEU A 60 -13.03 -6.87 -20.52
C LEU A 60 -12.11 -5.63 -20.44
N LEU A 61 -12.52 -4.50 -21.02
CA LEU A 61 -11.78 -3.24 -20.87
C LEU A 61 -11.81 -2.75 -19.42
N VAL A 62 -12.93 -2.83 -18.73
CA VAL A 62 -13.03 -2.48 -17.30
C VAL A 62 -12.15 -3.40 -16.45
N PHE A 63 -12.16 -4.70 -16.68
CA PHE A 63 -11.28 -5.65 -16.00
C PHE A 63 -9.79 -5.40 -16.28
N ALA A 64 -9.44 -5.01 -17.51
CA ALA A 64 -8.06 -4.64 -17.87
C ALA A 64 -7.58 -3.42 -17.09
N ILE A 65 -8.39 -2.36 -16.98
CA ILE A 65 -8.07 -1.15 -16.21
C ILE A 65 -7.92 -1.49 -14.71
N LEU A 66 -8.82 -2.27 -14.14
CA LEU A 66 -8.76 -2.74 -12.76
C LEU A 66 -7.49 -3.57 -12.49
N SER A 67 -7.13 -4.46 -13.40
CA SER A 67 -5.92 -5.29 -13.34
C SER A 67 -4.64 -4.45 -13.42
N ALA A 68 -4.64 -3.31 -14.13
CA ALA A 68 -3.50 -2.41 -14.22
C ALA A 68 -3.24 -1.63 -12.92
N ILE A 69 -4.29 -1.25 -12.20
CA ILE A 69 -4.20 -0.48 -10.94
C ILE A 69 -3.66 -1.36 -9.79
N GLY A 70 -4.00 -2.64 -9.77
CA GLY A 70 -3.65 -3.58 -8.70
C GLY A 70 -2.14 -3.66 -8.40
N PRO A 71 -1.27 -3.96 -9.37
CA PRO A 71 0.16 -4.12 -9.15
C PRO A 71 0.85 -2.83 -8.70
N ILE A 72 0.42 -1.69 -9.22
CA ILE A 72 0.98 -0.37 -8.86
C ILE A 72 0.66 -0.04 -7.40
N GLY A 73 -0.58 -0.27 -6.97
CA GLY A 73 -1.01 -0.10 -5.58
C GLY A 73 -0.29 -1.03 -4.62
N PHE A 74 -0.14 -2.30 -4.99
CA PHE A 74 0.54 -3.30 -4.18
C PHE A 74 2.03 -3.00 -3.97
N TYR A 75 2.73 -2.54 -5.03
CA TYR A 75 4.13 -2.12 -4.93
C TYR A 75 4.31 -0.92 -3.99
N SER A 76 3.47 0.10 -4.15
CA SER A 76 3.49 1.28 -3.29
C SER A 76 3.23 0.91 -1.83
N TYR A 77 2.27 0.01 -1.58
CA TYR A 77 1.96 -0.50 -0.25
C TYR A 77 3.15 -1.21 0.43
N LEU A 78 3.84 -2.12 -0.27
CA LEU A 78 4.99 -2.84 0.26
C LEU A 78 6.15 -1.91 0.62
N LYS A 79 6.43 -0.91 -0.22
CA LYS A 79 7.46 0.10 0.02
C LYS A 79 7.15 0.95 1.25
N THR A 80 5.91 1.37 1.39
CA THR A 80 5.43 2.16 2.53
C THR A 80 5.46 1.33 3.81
N LYS A 81 5.00 0.07 3.76
CA LYS A 81 5.02 -0.85 4.90
C LYS A 81 6.44 -1.06 5.44
N LYS A 82 7.44 -1.26 4.58
CA LYS A 82 8.83 -1.40 5.01
C LYS A 82 9.34 -0.17 5.77
N LYS A 83 9.02 1.03 5.28
CA LYS A 83 9.40 2.29 5.96
C LYS A 83 8.72 2.42 7.32
N MET A 84 7.44 2.05 7.41
CA MET A 84 6.69 2.08 8.66
C MET A 84 7.24 1.08 9.67
N ASP A 85 7.62 -0.13 9.24
CA ASP A 85 8.21 -1.14 10.13
C ASP A 85 9.54 -0.65 10.73
N ILE A 86 10.38 0.01 9.93
CA ILE A 86 11.62 0.64 10.40
C ILE A 86 11.31 1.76 11.40
N GLN A 87 10.35 2.63 11.08
CA GLN A 87 9.96 3.74 11.94
C GLN A 87 9.34 3.27 13.26
N ASN A 88 8.65 2.13 13.27
CA ASN A 88 8.07 1.55 14.48
C ASN A 88 9.11 1.05 15.49
N GLN A 89 10.30 0.68 15.03
CA GLN A 89 11.40 0.19 15.87
C GLN A 89 12.33 1.30 16.33
N LEU A 90 12.19 2.49 15.76
CA LEU A 90 13.06 3.63 16.04
C LEU A 90 12.97 4.14 17.50
N PRO A 91 11.79 4.21 18.16
CA PRO A 91 11.71 4.63 19.57
C PRO A 91 12.53 3.74 20.51
N ASP A 92 12.48 2.42 20.29
CA ASP A 92 13.20 1.47 21.14
C ASP A 92 14.72 1.64 20.99
N PHE A 93 15.21 1.80 19.77
CA PHE A 93 16.61 2.14 19.48
C PHE A 93 17.02 3.45 20.16
N LEU A 94 16.21 4.50 20.07
CA LEU A 94 16.52 5.80 20.68
C LEU A 94 16.54 5.73 22.22
N ARG A 95 15.65 4.94 22.84
CA ARG A 95 15.68 4.71 24.28
C ARG A 95 16.90 3.94 24.72
N GLU A 96 17.36 2.97 23.93
CA GLU A 96 18.59 2.24 24.19
C GLU A 96 19.81 3.19 24.18
N ILE A 97 19.90 4.07 23.16
CA ILE A 97 20.93 5.12 23.12
C ILE A 97 20.82 6.05 24.34
N SER A 98 19.59 6.47 24.69
CA SER A 98 19.34 7.30 25.87
C SER A 98 19.82 6.63 27.15
N GLY A 99 19.47 5.36 27.36
CA GLY A 99 19.91 4.59 28.52
C GLY A 99 21.43 4.42 28.60
N SER A 100 22.07 4.09 27.49
CA SER A 100 23.53 3.94 27.40
C SER A 100 24.25 5.29 27.66
N THR A 101 23.76 6.38 27.10
CA THR A 101 24.35 7.72 27.35
C THR A 101 24.06 8.22 28.76
N ALA A 102 22.91 7.89 29.36
CA ALA A 102 22.62 8.17 30.75
C ALA A 102 23.58 7.43 31.72
N SER A 103 24.06 6.24 31.32
CA SER A 103 25.06 5.45 32.06
C SER A 103 26.50 5.94 31.85
N GLY A 104 26.70 7.05 31.12
CA GLY A 104 28.00 7.67 30.90
C GLY A 104 28.71 7.24 29.62
N MET A 105 28.07 6.42 28.76
CA MET A 105 28.64 6.08 27.44
C MET A 105 28.58 7.27 26.50
N THR A 106 29.56 7.38 25.60
CA THR A 106 29.47 8.34 24.51
C THR A 106 28.39 7.94 23.52
N VAL A 107 27.84 8.89 22.75
CA VAL A 107 26.87 8.58 21.68
C VAL A 107 27.43 7.61 20.64
N PHE A 108 28.74 7.73 20.38
CA PHE A 108 29.47 6.80 19.50
C PHE A 108 29.42 5.36 20.04
N ASP A 109 29.78 5.15 21.30
CA ASP A 109 29.81 3.84 21.93
C ASP A 109 28.39 3.26 22.07
N ALA A 110 27.41 4.10 22.42
CA ALA A 110 26.01 3.72 22.52
C ALA A 110 25.45 3.20 21.16
N ILE A 111 25.77 3.87 20.04
CA ILE A 111 25.35 3.44 18.71
C ILE A 111 26.04 2.13 18.32
N ASN A 112 27.33 1.96 18.64
CA ASN A 112 28.05 0.72 18.35
C ASN A 112 27.49 -0.45 19.17
N SER A 113 27.20 -0.25 20.45
CA SER A 113 26.56 -1.25 21.29
C SER A 113 25.17 -1.65 20.76
N ALA A 114 24.33 -0.67 20.41
CA ALA A 114 23.02 -0.92 19.85
C ALA A 114 23.06 -1.63 18.47
N ALA A 115 24.16 -1.52 17.73
CA ALA A 115 24.35 -2.23 16.47
C ALA A 115 24.51 -3.76 16.65
N GLU A 116 24.88 -4.22 17.85
CA GLU A 116 24.98 -5.64 18.18
C GLU A 116 23.62 -6.25 18.55
N ALA A 117 22.67 -5.42 18.99
CA ALA A 117 21.32 -5.84 19.34
C ALA A 117 20.45 -6.07 18.10
N ASP A 118 19.37 -6.83 18.27
CA ASP A 118 18.41 -7.06 17.20
C ASP A 118 17.26 -6.04 17.23
N HIS A 119 17.29 -5.10 16.33
CA HIS A 119 16.23 -4.13 16.06
C HIS A 119 15.44 -4.48 14.80
N GLY A 120 15.35 -5.75 14.43
CA GLY A 120 14.60 -6.25 13.30
C GLY A 120 14.97 -5.56 11.98
N LYS A 121 14.00 -4.89 11.34
CA LYS A 121 14.24 -4.22 10.04
C LYS A 121 15.10 -2.96 10.15
N LEU A 122 15.27 -2.41 11.34
CA LEU A 122 16.14 -1.26 11.59
C LEU A 122 17.62 -1.65 11.76
N SER A 123 17.92 -2.90 12.22
CA SER A 123 19.28 -3.39 12.46
C SER A 123 20.27 -3.15 11.32
N PRO A 124 19.91 -3.38 10.02
CA PRO A 124 20.86 -3.11 8.93
C PRO A 124 21.26 -1.63 8.81
N GLU A 125 20.36 -0.72 9.14
CA GLU A 125 20.62 0.71 9.06
C GLU A 125 21.45 1.21 10.27
N ILE A 126 21.23 0.63 11.46
CA ILE A 126 22.06 0.89 12.66
C ILE A 126 23.47 0.38 12.42
N LYS A 127 23.64 -0.85 11.90
CA LYS A 127 24.96 -1.40 11.56
C LYS A 127 25.72 -0.55 10.54
N ARG A 128 25.01 0.03 9.56
CA ARG A 128 25.63 0.98 8.62
C ARG A 128 26.06 2.27 9.30
N MET A 129 25.28 2.78 10.25
CA MET A 129 25.60 3.96 11.01
C MET A 129 26.82 3.71 11.90
N ALA A 130 26.86 2.59 12.63
CA ALA A 130 28.01 2.17 13.41
C ALA A 130 29.29 2.02 12.56
N ALA A 131 29.17 1.40 11.37
CA ALA A 131 30.30 1.30 10.44
C ALA A 131 30.81 2.67 9.95
N GLN A 132 29.91 3.63 9.70
CA GLN A 132 30.32 5.01 9.34
C GLN A 132 31.08 5.68 10.47
N LEU A 133 30.60 5.54 11.69
CA LEU A 133 31.25 6.06 12.89
C LEU A 133 32.65 5.45 13.10
N SER A 134 32.77 4.12 12.89
CA SER A 134 34.07 3.41 12.97
C SER A 134 35.06 3.87 11.90
N TRP A 135 34.58 4.45 10.78
CA TRP A 135 35.45 5.06 9.76
C TRP A 135 35.76 6.54 10.01
N GLY A 136 35.39 7.06 11.18
CA GLY A 136 35.67 8.45 11.58
C GLY A 136 34.68 9.48 11.06
N ILE A 137 33.54 9.05 10.51
CA ILE A 137 32.45 9.97 10.14
C ILE A 137 31.81 10.50 11.44
N SER A 138 31.54 11.81 11.50
CA SER A 138 30.92 12.42 12.66
C SER A 138 29.55 11.85 12.99
N VAL A 139 29.15 11.86 14.28
CA VAL A 139 27.80 11.44 14.69
C VAL A 139 26.71 12.25 13.95
N HIS A 140 26.95 13.55 13.77
CA HIS A 140 26.08 14.44 13.02
C HIS A 140 25.86 13.96 11.57
N ASP A 141 26.93 13.64 10.86
CA ASP A 141 26.86 13.18 9.47
C ASP A 141 26.28 11.77 9.34
N ALA A 142 26.61 10.88 10.29
CA ALA A 142 26.07 9.53 10.34
C ALA A 142 24.55 9.54 10.52
N LEU A 143 24.02 10.40 11.41
CA LEU A 143 22.58 10.61 11.61
C LEU A 143 21.93 11.23 10.37
N ASN A 144 22.56 12.21 9.73
CA ASN A 144 22.04 12.80 8.49
C ASN A 144 21.98 11.78 7.36
N ASN A 145 23.00 10.94 7.22
CA ASN A 145 23.02 9.87 6.23
C ASN A 145 21.94 8.81 6.51
N PHE A 146 21.73 8.48 7.77
CA PHE A 146 20.64 7.60 8.22
C PHE A 146 19.27 8.19 7.83
N ALA A 147 19.02 9.47 8.13
CA ALA A 147 17.77 10.15 7.78
C ALA A 147 17.51 10.18 6.26
N LYS A 148 18.56 10.41 5.45
CA LYS A 148 18.47 10.38 3.98
C LYS A 148 18.07 9.00 3.45
N ARG A 149 18.59 7.93 4.06
CA ARG A 149 18.30 6.55 3.63
C ARG A 149 16.86 6.12 3.96
N ILE A 150 16.40 6.38 5.19
CA ILE A 150 15.04 6.03 5.61
C ILE A 150 14.01 6.93 4.90
N ASN A 151 14.34 8.21 4.77
CA ASN A 151 13.56 9.21 4.04
C ASN A 151 12.09 9.26 4.48
N THR A 152 11.85 9.42 5.78
CA THR A 152 10.55 9.75 6.37
C THR A 152 10.63 11.08 7.10
N ASP A 153 9.53 11.82 7.14
CA ASP A 153 9.52 13.16 7.75
C ASP A 153 9.77 13.11 9.26
N ALA A 154 9.29 12.06 9.93
CA ALA A 154 9.55 11.85 11.36
C ALA A 154 11.05 11.69 11.64
N VAL A 155 11.76 10.85 10.87
CA VAL A 155 13.20 10.63 11.03
C VAL A 155 14.01 11.88 10.69
N LYS A 156 13.60 12.65 9.67
CA LYS A 156 14.26 13.91 9.33
C LYS A 156 14.16 14.94 10.47
N ARG A 157 12.94 15.14 11.01
CA ARG A 157 12.74 16.05 12.16
C ARG A 157 13.55 15.62 13.37
N MET A 158 13.46 14.35 13.76
CA MET A 158 14.20 13.76 14.85
C MET A 158 15.72 14.03 14.67
N THR A 159 16.28 13.77 13.49
CA THR A 159 17.71 13.98 13.22
C THR A 159 18.12 15.44 13.38
N ILE A 160 17.30 16.38 12.89
CA ILE A 160 17.56 17.81 13.05
C ILE A 160 17.55 18.19 14.54
N THR A 161 16.58 17.71 15.31
CA THR A 161 16.45 17.99 16.74
C THR A 161 17.66 17.45 17.52
N ILE A 162 18.03 16.18 17.27
CA ILE A 162 19.17 15.55 17.93
C ILE A 162 20.48 16.29 17.57
N ASN A 163 20.70 16.58 16.29
CA ASN A 163 21.92 17.27 15.86
C ASN A 163 22.05 18.64 16.49
N LYS A 164 20.98 19.43 16.51
CA LYS A 164 20.99 20.74 17.18
C LYS A 164 21.28 20.63 18.68
N ALA A 165 20.74 19.63 19.35
CA ALA A 165 20.98 19.45 20.77
C ALA A 165 22.39 18.96 21.06
N LEU A 166 23.01 18.14 20.20
CA LEU A 166 24.40 17.74 20.28
C LEU A 166 25.34 18.92 20.07
N GLU A 167 25.04 19.84 19.16
CA GLU A 167 25.82 21.07 18.91
C GLU A 167 25.81 22.02 20.13
N ILE A 168 24.68 22.13 20.83
CA ILE A 168 24.54 22.99 22.01
C ILE A 168 25.23 22.36 23.24
N GLY A 169 25.55 21.08 23.18
CA GLY A 169 26.23 20.36 24.29
C GLY A 169 25.27 20.03 25.45
N GLY A 170 24.01 19.85 25.17
CA GLY A 170 22.99 19.48 26.16
C GLY A 170 23.09 18.03 26.67
N ASN A 171 22.23 17.67 27.63
CA ASN A 171 22.13 16.30 28.12
C ASN A 171 21.66 15.38 26.99
N THR A 172 22.58 14.65 26.39
CA THR A 172 22.35 13.78 25.24
C THR A 172 21.29 12.70 25.52
N ALA A 173 21.31 12.12 26.73
CA ALA A 173 20.33 11.11 27.12
C ALA A 173 18.90 11.65 27.05
N SER A 174 18.65 12.83 27.63
CA SER A 174 17.33 13.45 27.62
C SER A 174 16.85 13.80 26.20
N VAL A 175 17.76 14.16 25.30
CA VAL A 175 17.45 14.46 23.90
C VAL A 175 17.00 13.21 23.15
N PHE A 176 17.69 12.10 23.30
CA PHE A 176 17.30 10.83 22.67
C PHE A 176 15.96 10.31 23.23
N GLU A 177 15.74 10.45 24.54
CA GLU A 177 14.45 10.09 25.15
C GLU A 177 13.30 10.98 24.66
N ALA A 178 13.52 12.29 24.53
CA ALA A 178 12.53 13.22 23.98
C ALA A 178 12.21 12.88 22.51
N ALA A 179 13.22 12.56 21.71
CA ALA A 179 13.06 12.14 20.33
C ALA A 179 12.27 10.81 20.21
N ALA A 180 12.51 9.85 21.10
CA ALA A 180 11.74 8.60 21.16
C ALA A 180 10.27 8.88 21.45
N LYS A 181 9.97 9.73 22.42
CA LYS A 181 8.60 10.14 22.79
C LYS A 181 7.88 10.85 21.63
N GLU A 182 8.58 11.75 20.92
CA GLU A 182 8.01 12.44 19.75
C GLU A 182 7.57 11.44 18.67
N ILE A 183 8.38 10.42 18.37
CA ILE A 183 8.05 9.41 17.38
C ILE A 183 6.89 8.54 17.85
N ASP A 184 6.86 8.14 19.12
CA ASP A 184 5.76 7.39 19.70
C ASP A 184 4.43 8.17 19.63
N GLN A 185 4.47 9.46 19.93
CA GLN A 185 3.30 10.32 19.80
C GLN A 185 2.81 10.43 18.36
N ALA A 186 3.72 10.65 17.41
CA ALA A 186 3.38 10.68 15.99
C ALA A 186 2.73 9.36 15.54
N LYS A 187 3.26 8.22 16.00
CA LYS A 187 2.70 6.89 15.73
C LYS A 187 1.29 6.73 16.30
N ARG A 188 1.05 7.19 17.54
CA ARG A 188 -0.29 7.13 18.16
C ARG A 188 -1.32 7.93 17.37
N VAL A 189 -0.96 9.16 16.95
CA VAL A 189 -1.82 10.00 16.11
C VAL A 189 -2.12 9.33 14.77
N GLU A 190 -1.13 8.69 14.15
CA GLU A 190 -1.34 7.97 12.89
C GLU A 190 -2.26 6.76 13.06
N MET A 191 -2.12 6.00 14.17
CA MET A 191 -3.02 4.89 14.48
C MET A 191 -4.45 5.35 14.74
N GLN A 192 -4.65 6.47 15.45
CA GLN A 192 -5.97 7.06 15.67
C GLN A 192 -6.62 7.46 14.34
N ARG A 193 -5.88 8.17 13.47
CA ARG A 193 -6.37 8.52 12.12
C ARG A 193 -6.75 7.30 11.30
N LYS A 194 -5.94 6.24 11.35
CA LYS A 194 -6.27 4.98 10.63
C LYS A 194 -7.53 4.33 11.18
N ALA A 195 -7.72 4.34 12.50
CA ALA A 195 -8.93 3.80 13.13
C ALA A 195 -10.18 4.57 12.70
N GLU A 196 -10.13 5.91 12.70
CA GLU A 196 -11.21 6.76 12.24
C GLU A 196 -11.53 6.54 10.76
N MET A 197 -10.50 6.52 9.88
CA MET A 197 -10.68 6.25 8.46
C MET A 197 -11.24 4.85 8.19
N SER A 198 -10.87 3.86 9.00
CA SER A 198 -11.43 2.50 8.91
C SER A 198 -12.92 2.48 9.20
N MET A 199 -13.40 3.25 10.18
CA MET A 199 -14.84 3.36 10.47
C MET A 199 -15.61 3.94 9.28
N TYR A 200 -15.09 5.01 8.67
CA TYR A 200 -15.71 5.57 7.45
C TYR A 200 -15.75 4.57 6.30
N SER A 201 -14.68 3.81 6.12
CA SER A 201 -14.65 2.76 5.09
C SER A 201 -15.74 1.71 5.29
N ILE A 202 -15.98 1.27 6.53
CA ILE A 202 -17.04 0.31 6.86
C ILE A 202 -18.42 0.89 6.52
N VAL A 203 -18.67 2.16 6.88
CA VAL A 203 -19.95 2.83 6.57
C VAL A 203 -20.18 2.91 5.05
N ILE A 204 -19.14 3.26 4.28
CA ILE A 204 -19.22 3.30 2.81
C ILE A 204 -19.53 1.92 2.23
N PHE A 205 -18.88 0.86 2.72
CA PHE A 205 -19.15 -0.50 2.29
C PHE A 205 -20.59 -0.93 2.58
N ILE A 206 -21.07 -0.70 3.80
CA ILE A 206 -22.45 -1.02 4.16
C ILE A 206 -23.44 -0.25 3.29
N SER A 207 -23.22 1.06 3.09
CA SER A 207 -24.08 1.89 2.24
C SER A 207 -24.11 1.41 0.80
N PHE A 208 -22.97 0.97 0.27
CA PHE A 208 -22.89 0.39 -1.08
C PHE A 208 -23.72 -0.90 -1.20
N PHE A 209 -23.59 -1.81 -0.23
CA PHE A 209 -24.37 -3.07 -0.24
C PHE A 209 -25.86 -2.82 -0.07
N VAL A 210 -26.26 -1.86 0.78
CA VAL A 210 -27.67 -1.47 0.92
C VAL A 210 -28.21 -0.90 -0.39
N PHE A 211 -27.45 -0.01 -1.03
CA PHE A 211 -27.83 0.56 -2.32
C PHE A 211 -27.98 -0.52 -3.40
N LEU A 212 -27.04 -1.45 -3.46
CA LEU A 212 -27.08 -2.58 -4.41
C LEU A 212 -28.29 -3.48 -4.15
N ALA A 213 -28.61 -3.77 -2.89
CA ALA A 213 -29.79 -4.54 -2.52
C ALA A 213 -31.08 -3.84 -2.95
N VAL A 214 -31.19 -2.53 -2.76
CA VAL A 214 -32.35 -1.73 -3.18
C VAL A 214 -32.52 -1.79 -4.71
N ILE A 215 -31.42 -1.62 -5.48
CA ILE A 215 -31.49 -1.73 -6.95
C ILE A 215 -31.98 -3.12 -7.37
N LEU A 216 -31.45 -4.20 -6.79
CA LEU A 216 -31.87 -5.56 -7.12
C LEU A 216 -33.36 -5.83 -6.81
N ILE A 217 -33.89 -5.26 -5.71
CA ILE A 217 -35.28 -5.37 -5.34
C ILE A 217 -36.17 -4.62 -6.35
N ILE A 218 -35.75 -3.39 -6.68
CA ILE A 218 -36.49 -2.55 -7.65
C ILE A 218 -36.51 -3.23 -9.03
N ASP A 219 -35.36 -3.70 -9.51
CA ASP A 219 -35.21 -4.40 -10.76
C ASP A 219 -36.19 -5.60 -10.82
N LYS A 220 -36.14 -6.47 -9.82
CA LYS A 220 -37.00 -7.65 -9.75
C LYS A 220 -38.50 -7.30 -9.67
N THR A 221 -38.85 -6.26 -8.91
CA THR A 221 -40.26 -5.87 -8.71
C THR A 221 -40.83 -5.19 -9.93
N ILE A 222 -40.10 -4.31 -10.58
CA ILE A 222 -40.55 -3.59 -11.78
C ILE A 222 -40.67 -4.54 -12.95
N PHE A 223 -39.70 -5.42 -13.18
CA PHE A 223 -39.74 -6.37 -14.29
C PHE A 223 -40.91 -7.34 -14.13
N THR A 224 -41.14 -7.91 -12.93
CA THR A 224 -42.30 -8.79 -12.70
C THR A 224 -43.60 -8.05 -12.91
N ALA A 225 -43.74 -6.82 -12.41
CA ALA A 225 -44.99 -6.04 -12.60
C ALA A 225 -45.24 -5.69 -14.07
N ILE A 226 -44.24 -5.42 -14.88
CA ILE A 226 -44.36 -5.14 -16.32
C ILE A 226 -44.76 -6.40 -17.06
N PHE A 227 -44.17 -7.56 -16.76
CA PHE A 227 -44.54 -8.83 -17.39
C PHE A 227 -45.98 -9.27 -17.04
N ASP A 228 -46.39 -9.12 -15.77
CA ASP A 228 -47.74 -9.41 -15.32
C ASP A 228 -48.78 -8.51 -16.01
N LEU A 229 -48.48 -7.23 -16.21
CA LEU A 229 -49.33 -6.31 -16.96
C LEU A 229 -49.39 -6.68 -18.46
N GLN A 230 -48.30 -7.10 -19.05
CA GLN A 230 -48.24 -7.51 -20.45
C GLN A 230 -49.04 -8.79 -20.69
N ASP A 231 -48.97 -9.78 -19.79
CA ASP A 231 -49.77 -10.99 -19.83
C ASP A 231 -51.30 -10.71 -19.67
N GLN A 232 -51.66 -9.79 -18.78
CA GLN A 232 -53.05 -9.36 -18.59
C GLN A 232 -53.60 -8.63 -19.84
N MET A 233 -52.76 -7.82 -20.50
CA MET A 233 -53.16 -7.11 -21.73
C MET A 233 -53.18 -8.03 -22.96
N ALA A 234 -52.34 -9.06 -23.02
CA ALA A 234 -52.37 -10.07 -24.09
C ALA A 234 -53.61 -10.98 -24.01
N GLY A 235 -54.16 -11.19 -22.81
CA GLY A 235 -55.38 -11.93 -22.59
C GLY A 235 -56.68 -11.18 -22.91
N GLN A 236 -56.65 -9.86 -23.02
CA GLN A 236 -57.78 -9.03 -23.45
C GLN A 236 -57.56 -8.55 -24.88
N SER A 237 -58.08 -9.26 -25.84
CA SER A 237 -58.15 -8.82 -27.24
C SER A 237 -59.10 -7.62 -27.36
N ILE A 238 -58.59 -6.44 -27.10
CA ILE A 238 -59.25 -5.18 -27.44
C ILE A 238 -58.74 -4.77 -28.81
N GLY A 239 -59.67 -4.80 -29.76
CA GLY A 239 -59.49 -4.61 -31.18
C GLY A 239 -58.37 -3.65 -31.62
N ASN A 240 -57.59 -4.11 -32.58
CA ASN A 240 -56.75 -3.38 -33.54
C ASN A 240 -55.77 -2.30 -33.07
N MET A 241 -55.20 -2.38 -31.88
CA MET A 241 -53.96 -1.66 -31.55
C MET A 241 -52.81 -2.66 -31.41
N GLN A 242 -51.95 -2.72 -32.41
CA GLN A 242 -50.63 -3.32 -32.28
C GLN A 242 -49.82 -2.47 -31.28
N ILE A 243 -49.86 -2.84 -30.01
CA ILE A 243 -48.91 -2.32 -29.02
C ILE A 243 -47.60 -2.99 -29.32
N ALA A 244 -46.59 -2.17 -29.64
CA ALA A 244 -45.24 -2.63 -29.93
C ALA A 244 -44.79 -3.65 -28.86
N GLN A 245 -44.53 -4.87 -29.26
CA GLN A 245 -43.92 -5.88 -28.39
C GLN A 245 -42.57 -5.32 -27.93
N ILE A 246 -42.45 -5.01 -26.66
CA ILE A 246 -41.19 -4.64 -26.05
C ILE A 246 -40.38 -5.93 -25.97
N ASP A 247 -39.40 -6.04 -26.85
CA ASP A 247 -38.53 -7.21 -26.92
C ASP A 247 -37.72 -7.31 -25.61
N SER A 248 -37.89 -8.40 -24.88
CA SER A 248 -37.23 -8.65 -23.61
C SER A 248 -35.67 -8.67 -23.72
N GLU A 249 -35.19 -8.92 -24.93
CA GLU A 249 -33.75 -8.83 -25.20
C GLU A 249 -33.22 -7.38 -25.24
N LEU A 250 -34.00 -6.45 -25.84
CA LEU A 250 -33.59 -5.04 -25.91
C LEU A 250 -33.55 -4.37 -24.53
N LEU A 251 -34.40 -4.75 -23.60
CA LEU A 251 -34.38 -4.23 -22.24
C LEU A 251 -33.15 -4.72 -21.44
N LYS A 252 -32.73 -5.96 -21.66
CA LYS A 252 -31.48 -6.47 -21.05
C LYS A 252 -30.22 -5.68 -21.48
N TYR A 253 -30.14 -5.31 -22.74
CA TYR A 253 -28.98 -4.57 -23.26
C TYR A 253 -28.95 -3.10 -22.84
N THR A 254 -30.10 -2.47 -22.57
CA THR A 254 -30.15 -1.05 -22.16
C THR A 254 -29.92 -0.83 -20.68
N PHE A 255 -30.11 -1.83 -19.83
CA PHE A 255 -29.87 -1.70 -18.37
C PHE A 255 -28.50 -2.24 -17.91
N PHE A 256 -27.79 -3.00 -18.75
CA PHE A 256 -26.47 -3.55 -18.45
C PHE A 256 -25.33 -3.00 -19.34
N SER A 257 -25.57 -2.00 -20.18
CA SER A 257 -24.55 -1.18 -20.83
C SER A 257 -24.50 0.21 -20.19
#